data_389362af1fef4efe1dfaa0f65b35477e
#
_entry.id   389362af1fef4efe1dfaa0f65b35477e
#
_cell.length_a   1.000
_cell.length_b   1.000
_cell.length_c   1.000
_cell.angle_alpha   90.00
_cell.angle_beta   90.00
_cell.angle_gamma   90.00
#
_symmetry.space_group_name_H-M   'P 1'
#
loop_
_entity.id
_entity.type
_entity.pdbx_description
1 polymer ?
#
loop_
_entity_poly.entity_id
_entity_poly.type
_entity_poly.pdbx_seq_one_letter_code
_entity_poly.pdbx_strand_id
1 'polypeptide(L)'
;MGFYGTEIPNFEFSHLAAQDFSQKFQILCYVGLLIAFGVKLPIVPLHTWLPDAHGEATAPVHMLLAGILLKMGGYALLRFNAQLLPVAHAQFAPLLIVLGVVNIIYAALTSFAQRNLKRKIAYSSISHMGFVLIGIGSFSSLGTSGAMLQMVSHGLIGASLFFLVGATYDRTKTLKLDEMSGVGQKMRIMFALWTACSLASLALPGMSGFVCELMVFTGFVTDDVYRLPFRVVMASLAAIGVILTPIYLLSMLREIFFGKENPKLIEERKPVSYTHLTLPTKA
;
A
#
# COMPACT_ATOMS: atom_id res chain seq x y z
N MET A 1 -2.56 18.64 28.85
CA MET A 1 -1.66 18.72 30.02
C MET A 1 -0.17 18.74 29.66
N GLY A 2 0.31 18.20 28.56
CA GLY A 2 1.71 18.28 28.16
C GLY A 2 2.26 19.69 27.85
N PHE A 3 1.38 20.65 27.58
CA PHE A 3 1.78 22.04 27.28
C PHE A 3 1.86 22.97 28.49
N TYR A 4 1.21 22.63 29.60
CA TYR A 4 1.12 23.50 30.77
C TYR A 4 2.15 23.18 31.86
N GLY A 5 3.03 22.21 31.65
CA GLY A 5 4.08 21.83 32.59
C GLY A 5 5.42 22.50 32.37
N THR A 6 5.59 23.31 31.34
CA THR A 6 6.82 24.03 31.02
C THR A 6 6.62 25.52 31.18
N GLU A 7 7.63 26.21 31.71
CA GLU A 7 7.60 27.68 31.88
C GLU A 7 7.37 28.46 30.56
N ILE A 8 7.69 27.82 29.43
CA ILE A 8 7.40 28.32 28.07
C ILE A 8 6.74 27.19 27.26
N PRO A 9 5.51 27.38 26.71
CA PRO A 9 4.87 26.39 25.84
C PRO A 9 5.73 26.12 24.61
N ASN A 10 6.25 24.92 24.48
CA ASN A 10 7.07 24.50 23.36
C ASN A 10 6.39 23.36 22.60
N PHE A 11 6.15 23.56 21.29
CA PHE A 11 5.52 22.59 20.39
C PHE A 11 6.56 21.84 19.55
N GLU A 12 7.84 21.99 19.85
CA GLU A 12 8.87 21.26 19.15
C GLU A 12 8.75 19.75 19.42
N PHE A 13 8.81 18.98 18.35
CA PHE A 13 8.60 17.52 18.42
C PHE A 13 9.59 16.82 19.36
N SER A 14 10.85 17.22 19.29
CA SER A 14 11.92 16.71 20.16
C SER A 14 11.63 16.94 21.65
N HIS A 15 11.13 18.13 21.99
CA HIS A 15 10.74 18.49 23.33
C HIS A 15 9.51 17.70 23.82
N LEU A 16 8.51 17.51 22.95
CA LEU A 16 7.31 16.71 23.26
C LEU A 16 7.66 15.22 23.44
N ALA A 17 8.57 14.69 22.63
CA ALA A 17 9.02 13.31 22.73
C ALA A 17 9.82 13.01 24.02
N ALA A 18 10.44 14.05 24.60
CA ALA A 18 11.17 13.93 25.87
C ALA A 18 10.28 14.11 27.11
N GLN A 19 8.99 14.41 26.95
CA GLN A 19 8.05 14.58 28.06
C GLN A 19 7.54 13.24 28.61
N ASP A 20 7.49 13.09 29.93
CA ASP A 20 6.89 11.96 30.59
C ASP A 20 5.37 12.13 30.71
N PHE A 21 4.65 11.67 29.70
CA PHE A 21 3.19 11.63 29.76
C PHE A 21 2.70 10.44 30.58
N SER A 22 1.64 10.67 31.38
CA SER A 22 1.03 9.58 32.15
C SER A 22 0.54 8.45 31.22
N GLN A 23 0.66 7.20 31.67
CA GLN A 23 0.27 6.03 30.86
C GLN A 23 -1.18 6.11 30.36
N LYS A 24 -2.12 6.57 31.19
CA LYS A 24 -3.53 6.72 30.82
C LYS A 24 -3.70 7.73 29.67
N PHE A 25 -2.97 8.84 29.73
CA PHE A 25 -2.98 9.84 28.66
C PHE A 25 -2.40 9.28 27.37
N GLN A 26 -1.26 8.58 27.45
CA GLN A 26 -0.66 7.96 26.27
C GLN A 26 -1.61 6.95 25.61
N ILE A 27 -2.29 6.09 26.38
CA ILE A 27 -3.24 5.11 25.84
C ILE A 27 -4.42 5.80 25.14
N LEU A 28 -5.01 6.82 25.76
CA LEU A 28 -6.15 7.54 25.19
C LEU A 28 -5.77 8.21 23.86
N CYS A 29 -4.65 8.93 23.84
CA CYS A 29 -4.14 9.58 22.63
C CYS A 29 -3.77 8.55 21.57
N TYR A 30 -3.10 7.47 21.96
CA TYR A 30 -2.69 6.41 21.05
C TYR A 30 -3.86 5.79 20.31
N VAL A 31 -4.93 5.43 21.01
CA VAL A 31 -6.13 4.84 20.42
C VAL A 31 -6.81 5.82 19.48
N GLY A 32 -6.99 7.08 19.88
CA GLY A 32 -7.57 8.11 19.02
C GLY A 32 -6.78 8.34 17.74
N LEU A 33 -5.45 8.46 17.85
CA LEU A 33 -4.55 8.62 16.71
C LEU A 33 -4.50 7.34 15.85
N LEU A 34 -4.51 6.15 16.46
CA LEU A 34 -4.53 4.88 15.72
C LEU A 34 -5.78 4.76 14.85
N ILE A 35 -6.95 5.15 15.37
CA ILE A 35 -8.19 5.16 14.58
C ILE A 35 -8.08 6.18 13.45
N ALA A 36 -7.65 7.41 13.73
CA ALA A 36 -7.55 8.48 12.74
C ALA A 36 -6.57 8.13 11.60
N PHE A 37 -5.39 7.63 11.96
CA PHE A 37 -4.37 7.25 10.97
C PHE A 37 -4.67 5.89 10.33
N GLY A 38 -5.36 5.00 11.05
CA GLY A 38 -5.82 3.71 10.56
C GLY A 38 -6.88 3.82 9.45
N VAL A 39 -7.68 4.87 9.45
CA VAL A 39 -8.55 5.21 8.30
C VAL A 39 -7.70 5.58 7.11
N LYS A 40 -6.68 6.44 7.26
CA LYS A 40 -5.81 6.87 6.15
C LYS A 40 -4.92 5.76 5.62
N LEU A 41 -4.33 4.94 6.50
CA LEU A 41 -3.48 3.79 6.15
C LEU A 41 -4.25 2.54 5.73
N PRO A 42 -5.49 2.61 5.44
CA PRO A 42 -6.60 1.66 5.35
C PRO A 42 -6.37 0.34 6.11
N ILE A 43 -6.44 0.42 7.44
CA ILE A 43 -6.39 -0.76 8.30
C ILE A 43 -7.77 -1.45 8.35
N VAL A 44 -7.83 -2.76 8.23
CA VAL A 44 -9.07 -3.53 8.44
C VAL A 44 -9.53 -3.36 9.90
N PRO A 45 -10.80 -2.98 10.18
CA PRO A 45 -11.95 -2.83 9.26
C PRO A 45 -12.16 -1.42 8.66
N LEU A 46 -11.31 -0.45 8.96
CA LEU A 46 -11.47 0.98 8.56
C LEU A 46 -11.11 1.27 7.09
N HIS A 47 -10.90 0.25 6.27
CA HIS A 47 -10.38 0.33 4.90
C HIS A 47 -11.45 0.48 3.82
N THR A 48 -12.73 0.28 4.12
CA THR A 48 -13.81 0.09 3.13
C THR A 48 -14.03 1.28 2.20
N TRP A 49 -13.70 2.48 2.64
CA TRP A 49 -13.79 3.71 1.84
C TRP A 49 -12.84 3.73 0.64
N LEU A 50 -11.67 3.06 0.75
CA LEU A 50 -10.59 3.19 -0.23
C LEU A 50 -10.95 2.59 -1.59
N PRO A 51 -11.48 1.35 -1.71
CA PRO A 51 -11.87 0.78 -3.00
C PRO A 51 -12.97 1.57 -3.71
N ASP A 52 -13.89 2.17 -2.96
CA ASP A 52 -14.97 2.99 -3.52
C ASP A 52 -14.44 4.35 -3.99
N ALA A 53 -13.61 5.01 -3.19
CA ALA A 53 -12.94 6.25 -3.57
C ALA A 53 -12.08 6.06 -4.85
N HIS A 54 -11.35 4.95 -4.93
CA HIS A 54 -10.61 4.59 -6.16
C HIS A 54 -11.55 4.21 -7.31
N GLY A 55 -12.72 3.66 -7.05
CA GLY A 55 -13.71 3.35 -8.08
C GLY A 55 -14.14 4.59 -8.88
N GLU A 56 -14.43 5.67 -8.17
CA GLU A 56 -15.05 6.88 -8.72
C GLU A 56 -14.05 7.97 -9.16
N ALA A 57 -12.90 8.06 -8.51
CA ALA A 57 -11.95 9.14 -8.76
C ALA A 57 -11.33 9.10 -10.17
N THR A 58 -10.82 10.25 -10.64
CA THR A 58 -10.08 10.39 -11.90
C THR A 58 -8.63 9.92 -11.75
N ALA A 59 -7.93 9.61 -12.87
CA ALA A 59 -6.58 9.06 -12.83
C ALA A 59 -5.57 9.91 -12.02
N PRO A 60 -5.48 11.25 -12.16
CA PRO A 60 -4.56 12.05 -11.34
C PRO A 60 -4.86 11.98 -9.85
N VAL A 61 -6.14 11.96 -9.47
CA VAL A 61 -6.56 11.85 -8.06
C VAL A 61 -6.17 10.49 -7.49
N HIS A 62 -6.30 9.40 -8.26
CA HIS A 62 -5.81 8.08 -7.84
C HIS A 62 -4.32 8.05 -7.56
N MET A 63 -3.54 8.67 -8.45
CA MET A 63 -2.09 8.72 -8.29
C MET A 63 -1.69 9.41 -6.98
N LEU A 64 -2.32 10.54 -6.65
CA LEU A 64 -2.08 11.25 -5.40
C LEU A 64 -2.58 10.48 -4.18
N LEU A 65 -3.76 9.88 -4.28
CA LEU A 65 -4.35 9.09 -3.21
C LEU A 65 -3.47 7.87 -2.87
N ALA A 66 -3.13 7.08 -3.88
CA ALA A 66 -2.29 5.90 -3.71
C ALA A 66 -0.82 6.25 -3.44
N GLY A 67 -0.28 7.27 -4.11
CA GLY A 67 1.13 7.63 -4.00
C GLY A 67 1.51 8.27 -2.67
N ILE A 68 0.71 9.20 -2.17
CA ILE A 68 1.05 10.06 -1.05
C ILE A 68 0.12 9.87 0.14
N LEU A 69 -1.20 9.98 -0.06
CA LEU A 69 -2.16 10.15 1.03
C LEU A 69 -2.20 8.95 1.98
N LEU A 70 -2.13 7.73 1.46
CA LEU A 70 -2.06 6.53 2.29
C LEU A 70 -0.81 6.51 3.18
N LYS A 71 0.33 6.94 2.64
CA LYS A 71 1.62 6.93 3.32
C LYS A 71 1.70 7.95 4.44
N MET A 72 0.97 9.06 4.33
CA MET A 72 0.85 10.01 5.43
C MET A 72 0.27 9.36 6.69
N GLY A 73 -0.67 8.40 6.56
CA GLY A 73 -1.19 7.63 7.69
C GLY A 73 -0.10 6.77 8.36
N GLY A 74 0.69 6.03 7.57
CA GLY A 74 1.80 5.22 8.07
C GLY A 74 2.93 6.05 8.71
N TYR A 75 3.30 7.14 8.03
CA TYR A 75 4.28 8.07 8.59
C TYR A 75 3.81 8.70 9.91
N ALA A 76 2.53 9.07 9.99
CA ALA A 76 1.97 9.63 11.20
C ALA A 76 1.91 8.60 12.35
N LEU A 77 1.56 7.33 12.08
CA LEU A 77 1.65 6.27 13.07
C LEU A 77 3.07 6.12 13.62
N LEU A 78 4.06 6.19 12.74
CA LEU A 78 5.46 6.08 13.14
C LEU A 78 5.92 7.29 13.97
N ARG A 79 5.60 8.51 13.54
CA ARG A 79 6.03 9.74 14.20
C ARG A 79 5.27 10.03 15.49
N PHE A 80 3.94 9.90 15.49
CA PHE A 80 3.14 10.25 16.64
C PHE A 80 2.90 9.06 17.57
N ASN A 81 2.46 7.92 17.03
CA ASN A 81 2.14 6.78 17.89
C ASN A 81 3.40 6.09 18.45
N ALA A 82 4.39 5.80 17.61
CA ALA A 82 5.57 5.08 18.06
C ALA A 82 6.57 5.97 18.80
N GLN A 83 6.84 7.20 18.31
CA GLN A 83 7.89 8.05 18.90
C GLN A 83 7.42 8.94 20.05
N LEU A 84 6.18 9.50 20.00
CA LEU A 84 5.67 10.34 21.10
C LEU A 84 5.03 9.55 22.23
N LEU A 85 4.50 8.36 21.95
CA LEU A 85 3.73 7.56 22.90
C LEU A 85 4.34 6.15 23.08
N PRO A 86 5.62 6.02 23.47
CA PRO A 86 6.35 4.75 23.45
C PRO A 86 5.76 3.70 24.39
N VAL A 87 5.25 4.11 25.57
CA VAL A 87 4.64 3.18 26.52
C VAL A 87 3.34 2.57 25.97
N ALA A 88 2.49 3.41 25.38
CA ALA A 88 1.28 2.93 24.73
C ALA A 88 1.62 2.10 23.48
N HIS A 89 2.63 2.53 22.69
CA HIS A 89 3.07 1.79 21.52
C HIS A 89 3.51 0.37 21.88
N ALA A 90 4.27 0.19 22.94
CA ALA A 90 4.69 -1.14 23.40
C ALA A 90 3.51 -2.07 23.74
N GLN A 91 2.39 -1.52 24.23
CA GLN A 91 1.18 -2.30 24.52
C GLN A 91 0.38 -2.65 23.26
N PHE A 92 0.31 -1.74 22.28
CA PHE A 92 -0.50 -1.90 21.07
C PHE A 92 0.28 -2.46 19.88
N ALA A 93 1.61 -2.55 19.94
CA ALA A 93 2.42 -3.06 18.85
C ALA A 93 2.07 -4.50 18.42
N PRO A 94 1.77 -5.46 19.33
CA PRO A 94 1.29 -6.78 18.92
C PRO A 94 -0.02 -6.72 18.13
N LEU A 95 -0.92 -5.80 18.48
CA LEU A 95 -2.17 -5.57 17.74
C LEU A 95 -1.90 -5.04 16.33
N LEU A 96 -0.93 -4.12 16.16
CA LEU A 96 -0.54 -3.63 14.83
C LEU A 96 -0.03 -4.76 13.94
N ILE A 97 0.77 -5.69 14.49
CA ILE A 97 1.26 -6.85 13.75
C ILE A 97 0.11 -7.75 13.32
N VAL A 98 -0.82 -8.07 14.22
CA VAL A 98 -2.00 -8.88 13.90
C VAL A 98 -2.86 -8.20 12.83
N LEU A 99 -3.14 -6.90 12.97
CA LEU A 99 -3.88 -6.13 11.97
C LEU A 99 -3.14 -6.08 10.63
N GLY A 100 -1.80 -5.98 10.66
CA GLY A 100 -0.98 -6.06 9.45
C GLY A 100 -1.12 -7.38 8.72
N VAL A 101 -1.07 -8.50 9.42
CA VAL A 101 -1.28 -9.84 8.87
C VAL A 101 -2.71 -10.00 8.31
N VAL A 102 -3.72 -9.52 9.03
CA VAL A 102 -5.11 -9.52 8.55
C VAL A 102 -5.23 -8.70 7.27
N ASN A 103 -4.65 -7.51 7.23
CA ASN A 103 -4.63 -6.68 6.01
C ASN A 103 -4.03 -7.43 4.83
N ILE A 104 -2.86 -8.07 5.02
CA ILE A 104 -2.15 -8.79 3.96
C ILE A 104 -3.05 -9.89 3.38
N ILE A 105 -3.56 -10.78 4.21
CA ILE A 105 -4.32 -11.95 3.75
C ILE A 105 -5.69 -11.54 3.20
N TYR A 106 -6.46 -10.78 3.98
CA TYR A 106 -7.81 -10.38 3.60
C TYR A 106 -7.82 -9.58 2.30
N ALA A 107 -6.96 -8.55 2.20
CA ALA A 107 -6.95 -7.71 1.03
C ALA A 107 -6.40 -8.42 -0.22
N ALA A 108 -5.44 -9.34 -0.08
CA ALA A 108 -4.95 -10.16 -1.19
C ALA A 108 -6.06 -11.07 -1.74
N LEU A 109 -6.80 -11.76 -0.87
CA LEU A 109 -7.93 -12.61 -1.28
C LEU A 109 -9.05 -11.78 -1.92
N THR A 110 -9.37 -10.62 -1.35
CA THR A 110 -10.38 -9.71 -1.90
C THR A 110 -9.93 -9.14 -3.23
N SER A 111 -8.65 -8.78 -3.39
CA SER A 111 -8.06 -8.32 -4.66
C SER A 111 -8.21 -9.38 -5.75
N PHE A 112 -7.96 -10.65 -5.42
CA PHE A 112 -8.13 -11.76 -6.36
C PHE A 112 -9.58 -11.85 -6.87
N ALA A 113 -10.56 -11.66 -6.00
CA ALA A 113 -11.99 -11.74 -6.34
C ALA A 113 -12.52 -10.54 -7.15
N GLN A 114 -11.77 -9.42 -7.26
CA GLN A 114 -12.24 -8.23 -7.96
C GLN A 114 -12.21 -8.40 -9.48
N ARG A 115 -13.31 -8.02 -10.13
CA ARG A 115 -13.43 -7.95 -11.59
C ARG A 115 -13.16 -6.54 -12.16
N ASN A 116 -13.17 -5.53 -11.31
CA ASN A 116 -12.86 -4.15 -11.69
C ASN A 116 -11.38 -3.88 -11.46
N LEU A 117 -10.68 -3.40 -12.50
CA LEU A 117 -9.25 -3.16 -12.49
C LEU A 117 -8.82 -2.15 -11.40
N LYS A 118 -9.55 -1.04 -11.23
CA LYS A 118 -9.26 -0.04 -10.19
C LYS A 118 -9.38 -0.63 -8.79
N ARG A 119 -10.47 -1.36 -8.52
CA ARG A 119 -10.72 -1.98 -7.21
C ARG A 119 -9.67 -3.06 -6.90
N LYS A 120 -9.26 -3.84 -7.90
CA LYS A 120 -8.22 -4.87 -7.75
C LYS A 120 -6.90 -4.27 -7.26
N ILE A 121 -6.47 -3.17 -7.88
CA ILE A 121 -5.24 -2.45 -7.46
C ILE A 121 -5.43 -1.73 -6.12
N ALA A 122 -6.62 -1.20 -5.83
CA ALA A 122 -6.90 -0.60 -4.52
C ALA A 122 -6.75 -1.62 -3.39
N TYR A 123 -7.30 -2.83 -3.54
CA TYR A 123 -7.12 -3.90 -2.54
C TYR A 123 -5.69 -4.39 -2.45
N SER A 124 -4.94 -4.44 -3.57
CA SER A 124 -3.51 -4.74 -3.50
C SER A 124 -2.75 -3.72 -2.65
N SER A 125 -3.11 -2.45 -2.72
CA SER A 125 -2.51 -1.40 -1.89
C SER A 125 -2.79 -1.61 -0.39
N ILE A 126 -4.00 -2.06 -0.02
CA ILE A 126 -4.34 -2.40 1.38
C ILE A 126 -3.46 -3.55 1.87
N SER A 127 -3.25 -4.58 1.04
CA SER A 127 -2.37 -5.70 1.36
C SER A 127 -0.93 -5.23 1.65
N HIS A 128 -0.35 -4.42 0.76
CA HIS A 128 1.01 -3.90 0.96
C HIS A 128 1.15 -2.98 2.18
N MET A 129 0.10 -2.24 2.56
CA MET A 129 0.12 -1.46 3.81
C MET A 129 0.14 -2.34 5.06
N GLY A 130 -0.25 -3.61 4.96
CA GLY A 130 -0.08 -4.58 6.04
C GLY A 130 1.38 -4.82 6.43
N PHE A 131 2.31 -4.85 5.47
CA PHE A 131 3.75 -4.93 5.77
C PHE A 131 4.25 -3.69 6.51
N VAL A 132 3.72 -2.51 6.18
CA VAL A 132 4.04 -1.27 6.90
C VAL A 132 3.62 -1.39 8.37
N LEU A 133 2.44 -1.94 8.65
CA LEU A 133 1.95 -2.15 10.02
C LEU A 133 2.84 -3.13 10.80
N ILE A 134 3.26 -4.24 10.18
CA ILE A 134 4.17 -5.20 10.80
C ILE A 134 5.50 -4.53 11.13
N GLY A 135 6.06 -3.77 10.19
CA GLY A 135 7.32 -3.07 10.41
C GLY A 135 7.24 -1.97 11.47
N ILE A 136 6.11 -1.25 11.60
CA ILE A 136 5.88 -0.28 12.68
C ILE A 136 5.68 -0.99 14.02
N GLY A 137 5.02 -2.16 14.03
CA GLY A 137 4.79 -2.96 15.22
C GLY A 137 6.04 -3.72 15.67
N SER A 138 7.07 -3.87 14.84
CA SER A 138 8.35 -4.43 15.24
C SER A 138 9.20 -3.37 15.96
N PHE A 139 9.92 -3.76 17.03
CA PHE A 139 10.84 -2.87 17.74
C PHE A 139 12.24 -2.85 17.09
N SER A 140 12.40 -3.55 15.99
CA SER A 140 13.64 -3.59 15.24
C SER A 140 13.80 -2.34 14.35
N SER A 141 15.00 -1.73 14.36
CA SER A 141 15.34 -0.65 13.43
C SER A 141 15.26 -1.08 11.96
N LEU A 142 15.57 -2.35 11.68
CA LEU A 142 15.48 -2.93 10.36
C LEU A 142 14.02 -3.03 9.89
N GLY A 143 13.10 -3.50 10.76
CA GLY A 143 11.67 -3.57 10.44
C GLY A 143 11.06 -2.20 10.20
N THR A 144 11.38 -1.23 11.06
CA THR A 144 10.92 0.17 10.91
C THR A 144 11.46 0.81 9.61
N SER A 145 12.74 0.60 9.30
CA SER A 145 13.34 1.08 8.03
C SER A 145 12.69 0.41 6.83
N GLY A 146 12.39 -0.90 6.93
CA GLY A 146 11.64 -1.63 5.90
C GLY A 146 10.24 -1.06 5.68
N ALA A 147 9.52 -0.70 6.75
CA ALA A 147 8.22 -0.05 6.67
C ALA A 147 8.29 1.31 5.97
N MET A 148 9.31 2.14 6.30
CA MET A 148 9.52 3.42 5.64
C MET A 148 9.82 3.25 4.14
N LEU A 149 10.72 2.33 3.81
CA LEU A 149 11.07 2.04 2.42
C LEU A 149 9.86 1.48 1.66
N GLN A 150 9.02 0.64 2.31
CA GLN A 150 7.78 0.13 1.73
C GLN A 150 6.80 1.26 1.40
N MET A 151 6.67 2.25 2.27
CA MET A 151 5.83 3.42 1.99
C MET A 151 6.29 4.17 0.74
N VAL A 152 7.59 4.41 0.59
CA VAL A 152 8.15 5.12 -0.58
C VAL A 152 8.00 4.27 -1.84
N SER A 153 8.46 3.02 -1.80
CA SER A 153 8.43 2.09 -2.94
C SER A 153 7.01 1.86 -3.45
N HIS A 154 6.09 1.48 -2.56
CA HIS A 154 4.69 1.30 -2.93
C HIS A 154 4.04 2.61 -3.38
N GLY A 155 4.48 3.76 -2.88
CA GLY A 155 4.01 5.08 -3.32
C GLY A 155 4.23 5.28 -4.82
N LEU A 156 5.45 5.04 -5.26
CA LEU A 156 5.84 5.17 -6.67
C LEU A 156 5.17 4.10 -7.55
N ILE A 157 5.19 2.84 -7.11
CA ILE A 157 4.59 1.71 -7.84
C ILE A 157 3.07 1.90 -7.95
N GLY A 158 2.40 2.24 -6.85
CA GLY A 158 0.95 2.43 -6.82
C GLY A 158 0.51 3.61 -7.70
N ALA A 159 1.21 4.75 -7.64
CA ALA A 159 0.93 5.87 -8.53
C ALA A 159 1.10 5.49 -10.00
N SER A 160 2.16 4.74 -10.34
CA SER A 160 2.42 4.26 -11.70
C SER A 160 1.34 3.28 -12.17
N LEU A 161 0.91 2.33 -11.34
CA LEU A 161 -0.17 1.41 -11.67
C LEU A 161 -1.48 2.14 -11.92
N PHE A 162 -1.84 3.12 -11.09
CA PHE A 162 -3.06 3.92 -11.31
C PHE A 162 -2.97 4.84 -12.53
N PHE A 163 -1.79 5.36 -12.85
CA PHE A 163 -1.56 6.04 -14.13
C PHE A 163 -1.84 5.11 -15.32
N LEU A 164 -1.32 3.89 -15.26
CA LEU A 164 -1.53 2.87 -16.31
C LEU A 164 -3.00 2.45 -16.41
N VAL A 165 -3.73 2.37 -15.28
CA VAL A 165 -5.18 2.15 -15.29
C VAL A 165 -5.89 3.24 -16.08
N GLY A 166 -5.58 4.51 -15.80
CA GLY A 166 -6.16 5.64 -16.51
C GLY A 166 -5.87 5.59 -18.00
N ALA A 167 -4.60 5.41 -18.36
CA ALA A 167 -4.18 5.30 -19.78
C ALA A 167 -4.77 4.08 -20.49
N THR A 168 -5.04 2.99 -19.79
CA THR A 168 -5.72 1.82 -20.32
C THR A 168 -7.21 2.12 -20.52
N TYR A 169 -7.86 2.75 -19.54
CA TYR A 169 -9.26 3.15 -19.62
C TYR A 169 -9.53 4.11 -20.78
N ASP A 170 -8.65 5.10 -20.99
CA ASP A 170 -8.79 6.05 -22.10
C ASP A 170 -8.84 5.35 -23.45
N ARG A 171 -8.19 4.21 -23.58
CA ARG A 171 -8.12 3.40 -24.79
C ARG A 171 -9.19 2.31 -24.88
N THR A 172 -9.56 1.69 -23.76
CA THR A 172 -10.50 0.55 -23.74
C THR A 172 -11.92 0.96 -23.42
N LYS A 173 -12.12 2.12 -22.79
CA LYS A 173 -13.39 2.65 -22.27
C LYS A 173 -14.09 1.70 -21.28
N THR A 174 -13.42 0.65 -20.85
CA THR A 174 -13.92 -0.28 -19.83
C THR A 174 -12.89 -0.48 -18.70
N LEU A 175 -13.38 -0.81 -17.52
CA LEU A 175 -12.57 -1.18 -16.35
C LEU A 175 -12.78 -2.64 -15.93
N LYS A 176 -13.67 -3.34 -16.64
CA LYS A 176 -13.96 -4.75 -16.34
C LYS A 176 -12.91 -5.63 -17.02
N LEU A 177 -12.26 -6.46 -16.23
CA LEU A 177 -11.21 -7.35 -16.71
C LEU A 177 -11.71 -8.33 -17.76
N ASP A 178 -12.93 -8.84 -17.60
CA ASP A 178 -13.57 -9.78 -18.54
C ASP A 178 -13.76 -9.18 -19.94
N GLU A 179 -13.83 -7.84 -20.05
CA GLU A 179 -14.03 -7.13 -21.31
C GLU A 179 -12.72 -6.70 -21.98
N MET A 180 -11.57 -6.74 -21.24
CA MET A 180 -10.26 -6.21 -21.69
C MET A 180 -9.38 -7.20 -22.43
N SER A 181 -9.80 -8.42 -22.66
CA SER A 181 -8.96 -9.52 -23.17
C SER A 181 -8.23 -9.19 -24.49
N GLY A 182 -6.98 -9.64 -24.60
CA GLY A 182 -6.24 -9.71 -25.88
C GLY A 182 -5.60 -8.40 -26.38
N VAL A 183 -5.52 -7.34 -25.54
CA VAL A 183 -4.99 -6.03 -26.00
C VAL A 183 -3.47 -5.95 -26.11
N GLY A 184 -2.74 -7.00 -25.72
CA GLY A 184 -1.27 -6.98 -25.61
C GLY A 184 -0.53 -6.73 -26.91
N GLN A 185 -0.97 -7.31 -28.01
CA GLN A 185 -0.34 -7.13 -29.32
C GLN A 185 -0.48 -5.70 -29.85
N LYS A 186 -1.60 -5.04 -29.54
CA LYS A 186 -1.89 -3.67 -30.00
C LYS A 186 -1.31 -2.60 -29.10
N MET A 187 -1.07 -2.92 -27.81
CA MET A 187 -0.54 -1.98 -26.82
C MET A 187 0.77 -2.48 -26.19
N ARG A 188 1.78 -2.77 -27.01
CA ARG A 188 3.05 -3.39 -26.58
C ARG A 188 3.78 -2.58 -25.49
N ILE A 189 3.85 -1.26 -25.63
CA ILE A 189 4.50 -0.37 -24.65
C ILE A 189 3.73 -0.40 -23.32
N MET A 190 2.39 -0.33 -23.38
CA MET A 190 1.54 -0.43 -22.19
C MET A 190 1.72 -1.77 -21.51
N PHE A 191 1.78 -2.87 -22.25
CA PHE A 191 2.05 -4.19 -21.74
C PHE A 191 3.40 -4.26 -21.02
N ALA A 192 4.46 -3.72 -21.62
CA ALA A 192 5.79 -3.69 -20.98
C ALA A 192 5.79 -2.88 -19.66
N LEU A 193 5.16 -1.69 -19.65
CA LEU A 193 5.05 -0.86 -18.45
C LEU A 193 4.20 -1.52 -17.36
N TRP A 194 3.06 -2.11 -17.73
CA TRP A 194 2.22 -2.87 -16.81
C TRP A 194 2.96 -4.05 -16.19
N THR A 195 3.71 -4.78 -17.02
CA THR A 195 4.52 -5.91 -16.57
C THR A 195 5.60 -5.44 -15.59
N ALA A 196 6.35 -4.39 -15.93
CA ALA A 196 7.39 -3.84 -15.05
C ALA A 196 6.83 -3.37 -13.70
N CYS A 197 5.73 -2.60 -13.70
CA CYS A 197 5.10 -2.13 -12.46
C CYS A 197 4.50 -3.28 -11.65
N SER A 198 3.90 -4.28 -12.29
CA SER A 198 3.36 -5.46 -11.60
C SER A 198 4.47 -6.31 -10.99
N LEU A 199 5.59 -6.53 -11.68
CA LEU A 199 6.77 -7.24 -11.17
C LEU A 199 7.39 -6.48 -9.98
N ALA A 200 7.41 -5.16 -10.02
CA ALA A 200 7.85 -4.35 -8.89
C ALA A 200 6.90 -4.47 -7.69
N SER A 201 5.58 -4.52 -7.95
CA SER A 201 4.55 -4.65 -6.90
C SER A 201 4.53 -6.02 -6.26
N LEU A 202 4.77 -7.10 -7.02
CA LEU A 202 4.80 -8.47 -6.46
C LEU A 202 6.10 -8.80 -5.72
N ALA A 203 6.94 -7.80 -5.48
CA ALA A 203 8.22 -7.96 -4.77
C ALA A 203 9.17 -8.98 -5.40
N LEU A 204 9.34 -8.92 -6.75
CA LEU A 204 10.33 -9.76 -7.42
C LEU A 204 11.74 -9.44 -6.92
N PRO A 205 12.60 -10.45 -6.62
CA PRO A 205 14.00 -10.21 -6.31
C PRO A 205 14.69 -9.31 -7.35
N GLY A 206 15.36 -8.26 -6.87
CA GLY A 206 15.92 -7.19 -7.71
C GLY A 206 15.06 -5.93 -7.83
N MET A 207 13.81 -5.97 -7.38
CA MET A 207 12.92 -4.79 -7.30
C MET A 207 12.85 -4.23 -5.87
N SER A 208 12.48 -2.95 -5.75
CA SER A 208 12.43 -2.25 -4.46
C SER A 208 11.46 -2.90 -3.46
N GLY A 209 10.31 -3.41 -3.92
CA GLY A 209 9.33 -4.09 -3.08
C GLY A 209 9.91 -5.29 -2.35
N PHE A 210 10.76 -6.09 -3.01
CA PHE A 210 11.42 -7.23 -2.37
C PHE A 210 12.30 -6.83 -1.19
N VAL A 211 13.11 -5.78 -1.38
CA VAL A 211 14.00 -5.30 -0.32
C VAL A 211 13.19 -4.83 0.89
N CYS A 212 12.11 -4.11 0.65
CA CYS A 212 11.23 -3.62 1.72
C CYS A 212 10.62 -4.75 2.53
N GLU A 213 9.99 -5.72 1.85
CA GLU A 213 9.34 -6.86 2.50
C GLU A 213 10.35 -7.73 3.23
N LEU A 214 11.51 -7.98 2.63
CA LEU A 214 12.60 -8.73 3.27
C LEU A 214 13.08 -8.05 4.56
N MET A 215 13.27 -6.71 4.54
CA MET A 215 13.65 -5.95 5.73
C MET A 215 12.59 -6.04 6.82
N VAL A 216 11.30 -5.94 6.47
CA VAL A 216 10.20 -6.08 7.44
C VAL A 216 10.18 -7.48 8.04
N PHE A 217 10.25 -8.53 7.21
CA PHE A 217 10.27 -9.91 7.70
C PHE A 217 11.49 -10.19 8.59
N THR A 218 12.68 -9.84 8.11
CA THR A 218 13.91 -10.05 8.88
C THR A 218 13.85 -9.27 10.19
N GLY A 219 13.47 -7.98 10.13
CA GLY A 219 13.36 -7.14 11.32
C GLY A 219 12.37 -7.69 12.35
N PHE A 220 11.21 -8.21 11.90
CA PHE A 220 10.21 -8.79 12.79
C PHE A 220 10.63 -10.17 13.36
N VAL A 221 11.21 -11.04 12.52
CA VAL A 221 11.60 -12.40 12.95
C VAL A 221 12.81 -12.37 13.91
N THR A 222 13.72 -11.43 13.73
CA THR A 222 14.88 -11.27 14.62
C THR A 222 14.60 -10.44 15.87
N ASP A 223 13.41 -9.88 16.03
CA ASP A 223 13.02 -9.04 17.15
C ASP A 223 12.76 -9.89 18.41
N ASP A 224 13.66 -9.82 19.40
CA ASP A 224 13.58 -10.62 20.62
C ASP A 224 12.55 -10.10 21.65
N VAL A 225 11.90 -8.99 21.40
CA VAL A 225 10.81 -8.45 22.25
C VAL A 225 9.61 -9.40 22.26
N TYR A 226 9.35 -10.08 21.12
CA TYR A 226 8.24 -11.00 21.00
C TYR A 226 8.67 -12.46 21.22
N ARG A 227 7.77 -13.25 21.83
CA ARG A 227 8.00 -14.69 22.01
C ARG A 227 8.11 -15.39 20.64
N LEU A 228 9.02 -16.36 20.56
CA LEU A 228 9.27 -17.10 19.30
C LEU A 228 7.99 -17.68 18.64
N PRO A 229 7.03 -18.30 19.38
CA PRO A 229 5.82 -18.80 18.72
C PRO A 229 4.99 -17.71 18.04
N PHE A 230 4.88 -16.51 18.65
CA PHE A 230 4.17 -15.39 18.05
C PHE A 230 4.85 -14.92 16.77
N ARG A 231 6.18 -14.76 16.79
CA ARG A 231 6.97 -14.39 15.61
C ARG A 231 6.79 -15.37 14.48
N VAL A 232 6.94 -16.66 14.76
CA VAL A 232 6.81 -17.73 13.75
C VAL A 232 5.41 -17.76 13.16
N VAL A 233 4.36 -17.72 13.98
CA VAL A 233 2.97 -17.75 13.48
C VAL A 233 2.66 -16.53 12.62
N MET A 234 2.96 -15.32 13.10
CA MET A 234 2.66 -14.09 12.37
C MET A 234 3.48 -13.98 11.08
N ALA A 235 4.77 -14.33 11.11
CA ALA A 235 5.60 -14.34 9.91
C ALA A 235 5.13 -15.38 8.89
N SER A 236 4.77 -16.58 9.32
CA SER A 236 4.24 -17.63 8.43
C SER A 236 2.92 -17.21 7.78
N LEU A 237 2.02 -16.58 8.53
CA LEU A 237 0.78 -16.05 7.98
C LEU A 237 1.02 -14.89 7.01
N ALA A 238 1.94 -13.97 7.34
CA ALA A 238 2.31 -12.87 6.43
C ALA A 238 2.95 -13.39 5.14
N ALA A 239 3.75 -14.47 5.20
CA ALA A 239 4.36 -15.11 4.04
C ALA A 239 3.32 -15.69 3.06
N ILE A 240 2.12 -16.07 3.52
CA ILE A 240 1.01 -16.44 2.62
C ILE A 240 0.67 -15.28 1.69
N GLY A 241 0.72 -14.04 2.18
CA GLY A 241 0.49 -12.85 1.38
C GLY A 241 1.49 -12.68 0.25
N VAL A 242 2.78 -13.00 0.50
CA VAL A 242 3.83 -12.96 -0.54
C VAL A 242 3.51 -13.95 -1.68
N ILE A 243 2.87 -15.08 -1.38
CA ILE A 243 2.44 -16.06 -2.38
C ILE A 243 1.16 -15.57 -3.11
N LEU A 244 0.23 -14.97 -2.40
CA LEU A 244 -1.02 -14.49 -2.99
C LEU A 244 -0.82 -13.29 -3.93
N THR A 245 0.16 -12.43 -3.66
CA THR A 245 0.43 -11.23 -4.47
C THR A 245 0.74 -11.55 -5.94
N PRO A 246 1.68 -12.46 -6.28
CA PRO A 246 1.88 -12.89 -7.65
C PRO A 246 0.62 -13.48 -8.30
N ILE A 247 -0.18 -14.23 -7.55
CA ILE A 247 -1.37 -14.89 -8.10
C ILE A 247 -2.36 -13.86 -8.64
N TYR A 248 -2.72 -12.83 -7.86
CA TYR A 248 -3.69 -11.85 -8.34
C TYR A 248 -3.12 -10.86 -9.36
N LEU A 249 -1.83 -10.49 -9.28
CA LEU A 249 -1.20 -9.57 -10.23
C LEU A 249 -0.93 -10.23 -11.58
N LEU A 250 -0.40 -11.44 -11.60
CA LEU A 250 -0.13 -12.17 -12.85
C LEU A 250 -1.44 -12.61 -13.52
N SER A 251 -2.47 -13.00 -12.73
CA SER A 251 -3.80 -13.28 -13.31
C SER A 251 -4.39 -12.03 -13.97
N MET A 252 -4.22 -10.86 -13.34
CA MET A 252 -4.65 -9.57 -13.90
C MET A 252 -3.94 -9.27 -15.23
N LEU A 253 -2.62 -9.40 -15.29
CA LEU A 253 -1.86 -9.22 -16.52
C LEU A 253 -2.33 -10.17 -17.63
N ARG A 254 -2.55 -11.44 -17.26
CA ARG A 254 -3.04 -12.45 -18.20
C ARG A 254 -4.42 -12.08 -18.74
N GLU A 255 -5.33 -11.65 -17.89
CA GLU A 255 -6.70 -11.28 -18.29
C GLU A 255 -6.72 -10.07 -19.21
N ILE A 256 -5.89 -9.06 -18.98
CA ILE A 256 -5.85 -7.83 -19.78
C ILE A 256 -5.16 -8.06 -21.12
N PHE A 257 -3.96 -8.65 -21.11
CA PHE A 257 -3.06 -8.61 -22.27
C PHE A 257 -3.07 -9.87 -23.12
N PHE A 258 -3.46 -11.00 -22.54
CA PHE A 258 -3.49 -12.29 -23.23
C PHE A 258 -4.92 -12.78 -23.46
N GLY A 259 -5.07 -13.77 -24.33
CA GLY A 259 -6.36 -14.36 -24.68
C GLY A 259 -6.89 -13.89 -26.03
N LYS A 260 -8.15 -14.25 -26.33
CA LYS A 260 -8.80 -13.86 -27.60
C LYS A 260 -9.16 -12.39 -27.55
N GLU A 261 -8.86 -11.66 -28.63
CA GLU A 261 -9.24 -10.26 -28.76
C GLU A 261 -10.76 -10.10 -28.67
N ASN A 262 -11.20 -9.13 -27.88
CA ASN A 262 -12.61 -8.77 -27.80
C ASN A 262 -12.97 -7.92 -29.05
N PRO A 263 -13.89 -8.38 -29.94
CA PRO A 263 -14.24 -7.66 -31.17
C PRO A 263 -14.73 -6.24 -30.91
N LYS A 264 -15.47 -6.02 -29.82
CA LYS A 264 -16.01 -4.70 -29.45
C LYS A 264 -14.94 -3.65 -29.17
N LEU A 265 -13.74 -4.08 -28.74
CA LEU A 265 -12.61 -3.21 -28.51
C LEU A 265 -11.83 -2.89 -29.79
N ILE A 266 -12.10 -3.56 -30.90
CA ILE A 266 -11.37 -3.45 -32.18
C ILE A 266 -11.96 -2.36 -33.08
N GLU A 267 -13.28 -2.20 -33.07
CA GLU A 267 -14.00 -1.30 -34.02
C GLU A 267 -13.80 0.19 -33.71
N GLU A 268 -13.48 0.58 -32.48
CA GLU A 268 -13.36 1.99 -32.07
C GLU A 268 -11.95 2.59 -32.18
N ARG A 269 -10.93 1.87 -32.71
CA ARG A 269 -9.54 2.30 -32.58
C ARG A 269 -8.86 2.73 -33.86
N LYS A 270 -8.62 4.03 -33.97
CA LYS A 270 -7.55 4.56 -34.80
C LYS A 270 -6.19 4.16 -34.23
N PRO A 271 -5.20 3.72 -35.03
CA PRO A 271 -3.86 3.44 -34.56
C PRO A 271 -3.31 4.69 -33.85
N VAL A 272 -2.92 4.55 -32.61
CA VAL A 272 -2.34 5.66 -31.84
C VAL A 272 -0.96 5.92 -32.40
N SER A 273 -0.79 7.04 -33.10
CA SER A 273 0.51 7.56 -33.48
C SER A 273 1.35 7.78 -32.21
N TYR A 274 2.62 7.47 -32.25
CA TYR A 274 3.60 7.66 -31.16
C TYR A 274 3.70 9.11 -30.67
N THR A 275 3.10 10.06 -31.36
CA THR A 275 3.10 11.49 -31.06
C THR A 275 2.26 11.88 -29.83
N HIS A 276 1.46 10.99 -29.27
CA HIS A 276 0.64 11.28 -28.07
C HIS A 276 1.31 10.91 -26.73
N LEU A 277 2.53 10.38 -26.75
CA LEU A 277 3.37 10.24 -25.54
C LEU A 277 4.26 11.45 -25.28
N THR A 278 4.40 12.34 -26.25
CA THR A 278 5.01 13.65 -26.08
C THR A 278 3.93 14.64 -25.67
N LEU A 279 4.15 15.35 -24.57
CA LEU A 279 3.37 16.52 -24.18
C LEU A 279 3.15 17.41 -25.41
N PRO A 280 1.95 17.98 -25.61
CA PRO A 280 1.76 18.96 -26.67
C PRO A 280 2.65 20.15 -26.38
N THR A 281 3.83 20.19 -27.00
CA THR A 281 4.56 21.43 -27.20
C THR A 281 3.77 22.19 -28.27
N LYS A 282 2.82 23.00 -27.84
CA LYS A 282 2.35 24.13 -28.64
C LYS A 282 2.40 25.37 -27.79
N ALA A 283 3.31 26.22 -28.25
CA ALA A 283 3.29 27.65 -28.04
C ALA A 283 1.92 28.26 -28.37
#